data_08e22cf6b6d5ec1e5efe418e4bde39b8
#
_entry.id   08e22cf6b6d5ec1e5efe418e4bde39b8
#
_cell.length_a   1.000
_cell.length_b   1.000
_cell.length_c   1.000
_cell.angle_alpha   90.00
_cell.angle_beta   90.00
_cell.angle_gamma   90.00
#
_symmetry.space_group_name_H-M   'P 1'
#
loop_
_entity.id
_entity.type
_entity.pdbx_description
1 polymer ?
#
loop_
_entity_poly.entity_id
_entity_poly.type
_entity_poly.pdbx_seq_one_letter_code
_entity_poly.pdbx_strand_id
1 'polypeptide(L)'
;MKVFDLHCDTLSELRYAERRGEAKSFATNDLHIDLEKLHKGDYMLQCFAAFVNLSDPTPGADPLVTALEEVDVFKRIMAKYSDQIAPVYRPEDIRRNAQAGKISGMLTIEEGGCCKGSLGVLRQMYEPVSYTH
;
A
#
# COMPACT_ATOMS: atom_id res chain seq x y z
N MET A 1 19.86 -10.73 7.39
CA MET A 1 18.82 -11.64 6.84
C MET A 1 17.74 -10.76 6.24
N LYS A 2 17.35 -10.98 4.98
CA LYS A 2 16.33 -10.15 4.34
C LYS A 2 14.93 -10.45 4.90
N VAL A 3 14.16 -9.40 5.16
CA VAL A 3 12.79 -9.49 5.67
C VAL A 3 11.80 -9.43 4.52
N PHE A 4 10.83 -10.34 4.55
CA PHE A 4 9.60 -10.31 3.74
C PHE A 4 8.45 -10.14 4.73
N ASP A 5 7.81 -9.00 4.71
CA ASP A 5 6.65 -8.71 5.55
C ASP A 5 5.40 -8.66 4.68
N LEU A 6 4.42 -9.48 5.03
CA LEU A 6 3.24 -9.71 4.20
C LEU A 6 2.06 -8.80 4.54
N HIS A 7 2.21 -7.89 5.52
CA HIS A 7 1.12 -6.98 5.87
C HIS A 7 1.57 -5.72 6.61
N CYS A 8 0.98 -4.57 6.25
CA CYS A 8 0.94 -3.38 7.09
C CYS A 8 -0.22 -2.47 6.68
N ASP A 9 -0.79 -1.72 7.65
CA ASP A 9 -1.89 -0.75 7.47
C ASP A 9 -1.42 0.69 7.23
N THR A 10 -0.17 0.86 6.84
CA THR A 10 0.44 2.20 6.69
C THR A 10 -0.34 3.09 5.72
N LEU A 11 -0.94 2.52 4.65
CA LEU A 11 -1.72 3.30 3.68
C LEU A 11 -2.95 3.94 4.32
N SER A 12 -3.70 3.17 5.11
CA SER A 12 -4.89 3.63 5.81
C SER A 12 -4.56 4.76 6.78
N GLU A 13 -3.48 4.61 7.55
CA GLU A 13 -3.04 5.61 8.51
C GLU A 13 -2.58 6.92 7.84
N LEU A 14 -1.86 6.83 6.72
CA LEU A 14 -1.46 8.01 5.95
C LEU A 14 -2.67 8.71 5.32
N ARG A 15 -3.61 7.94 4.78
CA ARG A 15 -4.87 8.47 4.25
C ARG A 15 -5.69 9.17 5.34
N TYR A 16 -5.82 8.57 6.53
CA TYR A 16 -6.52 9.21 7.66
C TYR A 16 -5.83 10.52 8.09
N ALA A 17 -4.51 10.53 8.15
CA ALA A 17 -3.76 11.75 8.45
C ALA A 17 -4.03 12.86 7.42
N GLU A 18 -3.99 12.53 6.12
CA GLU A 18 -4.31 13.47 5.04
C GLU A 18 -5.72 14.05 5.17
N ARG A 19 -6.72 13.21 5.46
CA ARG A 19 -8.11 13.67 5.67
C ARG A 19 -8.29 14.58 6.88
N ARG A 20 -7.44 14.44 7.90
CA ARG A 20 -7.41 15.35 9.06
C ARG A 20 -6.55 16.59 8.85
N GLY A 21 -5.91 16.73 7.68
CA GLY A 21 -4.97 17.83 7.40
C GLY A 21 -3.64 17.70 8.16
N GLU A 22 -3.30 16.51 8.61
CA GLU A 22 -2.06 16.22 9.32
C GLU A 22 -0.93 15.91 8.32
N ALA A 23 0.24 16.51 8.54
CA ALA A 23 1.43 16.22 7.74
C ALA A 23 2.15 14.96 8.26
N LYS A 24 1.76 13.78 7.78
CA LYS A 24 2.43 12.52 8.09
C LYS A 24 3.23 12.03 6.88
N SER A 25 4.52 11.79 7.04
CA SER A 25 5.43 11.37 5.97
C SER A 25 5.65 9.87 5.96
N PHE A 26 5.79 9.27 4.76
CA PHE A 26 6.26 7.90 4.64
C PHE A 26 7.79 7.78 4.85
N ALA A 27 8.56 8.87 4.69
CA ALA A 27 10.01 8.82 4.92
C ALA A 27 10.35 8.42 6.36
N THR A 28 9.67 9.06 7.31
CA THR A 28 9.77 8.77 8.75
C THR A 28 8.46 9.18 9.44
N ASN A 29 7.98 8.37 10.34
CA ASN A 29 6.74 8.60 11.09
C ASN A 29 6.70 7.78 12.38
N ASP A 30 5.61 7.92 13.13
CA ASP A 30 5.34 7.22 14.39
C ASP A 30 4.56 5.90 14.21
N LEU A 31 4.29 5.48 12.95
CA LEU A 31 3.63 4.22 12.62
C LEU A 31 4.61 3.03 12.71
N HIS A 32 4.10 1.82 12.52
CA HIS A 32 4.93 0.61 12.53
C HIS A 32 5.91 0.55 11.37
N ILE A 33 5.50 1.02 10.19
CA ILE A 33 6.30 0.99 8.95
C ILE A 33 6.47 2.40 8.39
N ASP A 34 7.71 2.73 8.06
CA ASP A 34 8.13 3.86 7.24
C ASP A 34 9.42 3.48 6.49
N LEU A 35 9.88 4.34 5.59
CA LEU A 35 11.04 4.05 4.73
C LEU A 35 12.33 3.85 5.54
N GLU A 36 12.53 4.64 6.61
CA GLU A 36 13.69 4.51 7.49
C GLU A 36 13.69 3.15 8.22
N LYS A 37 12.53 2.72 8.74
CA LYS A 37 12.37 1.41 9.41
C LYS A 37 12.57 0.25 8.45
N LEU A 38 12.06 0.36 7.21
CA LEU A 38 12.28 -0.64 6.17
C LEU A 38 13.78 -0.83 5.88
N HIS A 39 14.54 0.27 5.77
CA HIS A 39 16.00 0.20 5.58
C HIS A 39 16.71 -0.39 6.80
N LYS A 40 16.40 0.07 8.01
CA LYS A 40 16.98 -0.44 9.25
C LYS A 40 16.70 -1.92 9.48
N GLY A 41 15.52 -2.38 9.10
CA GLY A 41 15.09 -3.77 9.21
C GLY A 41 15.62 -4.69 8.11
N ASP A 42 16.39 -4.20 7.14
CA ASP A 42 16.89 -4.96 5.99
C ASP A 42 15.75 -5.62 5.18
N TYR A 43 14.67 -4.87 4.95
CA TYR A 43 13.51 -5.36 4.21
C TYR A 43 13.81 -5.55 2.73
N MET A 44 13.38 -6.67 2.18
CA MET A 44 13.38 -6.97 0.75
C MET A 44 12.03 -6.72 0.11
N LEU A 45 10.96 -7.02 0.87
CA LEU A 45 9.58 -6.83 0.43
C LEU A 45 8.69 -6.43 1.61
N GLN A 46 7.82 -5.45 1.37
CA GLN A 46 6.70 -5.07 2.24
C GLN A 46 5.40 -5.11 1.44
N CYS A 47 4.41 -5.86 1.94
CA CYS A 47 3.03 -5.78 1.48
C CYS A 47 2.30 -4.64 2.19
N PHE A 48 1.70 -3.76 1.41
CA PHE A 48 0.91 -2.62 1.86
C PHE A 48 -0.56 -2.92 1.63
N ALA A 49 -1.32 -3.10 2.70
CA ALA A 49 -2.75 -3.34 2.60
C ALA A 49 -3.51 -2.04 2.31
N ALA A 50 -4.36 -2.08 1.29
CA ALA A 50 -5.46 -1.14 1.15
C ALA A 50 -6.65 -1.75 1.91
N PHE A 51 -6.81 -1.34 3.18
CA PHE A 51 -7.82 -1.87 4.08
C PHE A 51 -9.09 -1.03 4.07
N VAL A 52 -10.23 -1.68 3.88
CA VAL A 52 -11.53 -1.02 3.85
C VAL A 52 -12.38 -1.46 5.04
N ASN A 53 -12.57 -0.56 5.99
CA ASN A 53 -13.50 -0.81 7.09
C ASN A 53 -14.95 -0.64 6.61
N LEU A 54 -15.66 -1.75 6.38
CA LEU A 54 -17.05 -1.73 5.96
C LEU A 54 -18.02 -1.18 7.03
N SER A 55 -17.56 -1.09 8.27
CA SER A 55 -18.32 -0.53 9.41
C SER A 55 -17.93 0.92 9.70
N ASP A 56 -17.25 1.61 8.78
CA ASP A 56 -16.85 3.02 8.97
C ASP A 56 -18.10 3.88 9.18
N PRO A 57 -18.27 4.50 10.37
CA PRO A 57 -19.45 5.30 10.68
C PRO A 57 -19.44 6.68 10.03
N THR A 58 -18.39 7.03 9.29
CA THR A 58 -18.25 8.34 8.66
C THR A 58 -19.36 8.55 7.64
N PRO A 59 -20.18 9.61 7.78
CA PRO A 59 -21.23 9.89 6.81
C PRO A 59 -20.69 10.02 5.38
N GLY A 60 -21.25 9.24 4.46
CA GLY A 60 -20.82 9.22 3.06
C GLY A 60 -19.57 8.40 2.78
N ALA A 61 -19.04 7.64 3.75
CA ALA A 61 -17.97 6.70 3.50
C ALA A 61 -18.39 5.68 2.42
N ASP A 62 -17.60 5.60 1.36
CA ASP A 62 -17.80 4.63 0.28
C ASP A 62 -16.59 3.68 0.23
N PRO A 63 -16.82 2.37 0.40
CA PRO A 63 -15.73 1.38 0.41
C PRO A 63 -14.84 1.40 -0.84
N LEU A 64 -15.43 1.60 -2.01
CA LEU A 64 -14.68 1.67 -3.26
C LEU A 64 -13.82 2.94 -3.32
N VAL A 65 -14.38 4.08 -2.92
CA VAL A 65 -13.62 5.35 -2.88
C VAL A 65 -12.47 5.24 -1.89
N THR A 66 -12.71 4.66 -0.70
CA THR A 66 -11.67 4.40 0.31
C THR A 66 -10.52 3.58 -0.27
N ALA A 67 -10.82 2.44 -0.92
CA ALA A 67 -9.82 1.60 -1.54
C ALA A 67 -9.00 2.36 -2.62
N LEU A 68 -9.68 3.14 -3.47
CA LEU A 68 -9.01 3.92 -4.52
C LEU A 68 -8.11 5.03 -3.96
N GLU A 69 -8.51 5.69 -2.87
CA GLU A 69 -7.67 6.67 -2.17
C GLU A 69 -6.39 6.03 -1.60
N GLU A 70 -6.49 4.83 -1.03
CA GLU A 70 -5.33 4.10 -0.51
C GLU A 70 -4.41 3.59 -1.64
N VAL A 71 -4.98 3.15 -2.76
CA VAL A 71 -4.21 2.86 -3.99
C VAL A 71 -3.45 4.11 -4.48
N ASP A 72 -4.08 5.29 -4.42
CA ASP A 72 -3.44 6.55 -4.77
C ASP A 72 -2.29 6.89 -3.82
N VAL A 73 -2.49 6.74 -2.50
CA VAL A 73 -1.42 6.91 -1.50
C VAL A 73 -0.22 6.02 -1.84
N PHE A 74 -0.46 4.72 -2.13
CA PHE A 74 0.60 3.80 -2.52
C PHE A 74 1.36 4.29 -3.77
N LYS A 75 0.65 4.66 -4.82
CA LYS A 75 1.26 5.14 -6.08
C LYS A 75 2.11 6.38 -5.85
N ARG A 76 1.63 7.33 -5.05
CA ARG A 76 2.38 8.55 -4.70
C ARG A 76 3.65 8.23 -3.89
N ILE A 77 3.59 7.28 -2.97
CA ILE A 77 4.78 6.79 -2.24
C ILE A 77 5.80 6.20 -3.21
N MET A 78 5.37 5.27 -4.07
CA MET A 78 6.27 4.62 -5.03
C MET A 78 6.90 5.63 -6.00
N ALA A 79 6.17 6.64 -6.42
CA ALA A 79 6.69 7.69 -7.30
C ALA A 79 7.68 8.61 -6.55
N LYS A 80 7.33 9.06 -5.36
CA LYS A 80 8.12 10.01 -4.57
C LYS A 80 9.47 9.44 -4.11
N TYR A 81 9.49 8.17 -3.75
CA TYR A 81 10.69 7.48 -3.21
C TYR A 81 11.22 6.42 -4.17
N SER A 82 11.05 6.65 -5.47
CA SER A 82 11.37 5.69 -6.54
C SER A 82 12.85 5.31 -6.64
N ASP A 83 13.74 6.07 -6.01
CA ASP A 83 15.16 5.74 -5.83
C ASP A 83 15.42 4.66 -4.78
N GLN A 84 14.51 4.45 -3.82
CA GLN A 84 14.69 3.58 -2.65
C GLN A 84 13.69 2.41 -2.58
N ILE A 85 12.49 2.60 -3.08
CA ILE A 85 11.43 1.59 -3.10
C ILE A 85 10.77 1.55 -4.47
N ALA A 86 10.37 0.36 -4.93
CA ALA A 86 9.73 0.21 -6.22
C ALA A 86 8.57 -0.79 -6.16
N PRO A 87 7.50 -0.57 -6.96
CA PRO A 87 6.34 -1.45 -6.93
C PRO A 87 6.66 -2.84 -7.48
N VAL A 88 5.87 -3.82 -7.03
CA VAL A 88 5.91 -5.21 -7.50
C VAL A 88 4.57 -5.53 -8.13
N TYR A 89 4.60 -5.97 -9.39
CA TYR A 89 3.44 -6.45 -10.15
C TYR A 89 3.60 -7.92 -10.57
N ARG A 90 4.85 -8.44 -10.52
CA ARG A 90 5.22 -9.81 -10.90
C ARG A 90 6.37 -10.29 -10.02
N PRO A 91 6.54 -11.60 -9.82
CA PRO A 91 7.63 -12.13 -9.00
C PRO A 91 9.04 -11.68 -9.45
N GLU A 92 9.22 -11.46 -10.76
CA GLU A 92 10.50 -11.00 -11.34
C GLU A 92 10.88 -9.59 -10.88
N ASP A 93 9.88 -8.76 -10.54
CA ASP A 93 10.09 -7.39 -10.07
C ASP A 93 10.86 -7.36 -8.76
N ILE A 94 10.63 -8.34 -7.87
CA ILE A 94 11.35 -8.46 -6.59
C ILE A 94 12.86 -8.60 -6.83
N ARG A 95 13.24 -9.47 -7.77
CA ARG A 95 14.67 -9.66 -8.12
C ARG A 95 15.26 -8.43 -8.77
N ARG A 96 14.53 -7.80 -9.70
CA ARG A 96 14.96 -6.58 -10.36
C ARG A 96 15.15 -5.43 -9.37
N ASN A 97 14.22 -5.25 -8.44
CA ASN A 97 14.31 -4.23 -7.41
C ASN A 97 15.51 -4.47 -6.48
N ALA A 98 15.71 -5.71 -6.04
CA ALA A 98 16.86 -6.08 -5.21
C ALA A 98 18.20 -5.85 -5.92
N GLN A 99 18.32 -6.16 -7.20
CA GLN A 99 19.51 -5.89 -8.01
C GLN A 99 19.78 -4.38 -8.16
N ALA A 100 18.71 -3.58 -8.17
CA ALA A 100 18.80 -2.11 -8.19
C ALA A 100 19.02 -1.49 -6.79
N GLY A 101 19.16 -2.30 -5.74
CA GLY A 101 19.33 -1.84 -4.36
C GLY A 101 18.07 -1.23 -3.75
N LYS A 102 16.89 -1.55 -4.31
CA LYS A 102 15.61 -1.01 -3.87
C LYS A 102 14.82 -2.04 -3.06
N ILE A 103 14.03 -1.54 -2.12
CA ILE A 103 13.00 -2.32 -1.43
C ILE A 103 11.83 -2.55 -2.38
N SER A 104 11.18 -3.68 -2.28
CA SER A 104 9.97 -4.01 -3.05
C SER A 104 8.71 -3.64 -2.26
N GLY A 105 7.81 -2.85 -2.85
CA GLY A 105 6.48 -2.55 -2.31
C GLY A 105 5.42 -3.30 -3.10
N MET A 106 4.62 -4.12 -2.42
CA MET A 106 3.50 -4.83 -3.04
C MET A 106 2.18 -4.28 -2.49
N LEU A 107 1.31 -3.83 -3.36
CA LEU A 107 -0.04 -3.41 -2.99
C LEU A 107 -0.94 -4.64 -2.86
N THR A 108 -1.67 -4.75 -1.76
CA THR A 108 -2.72 -5.76 -1.54
C THR A 108 -4.04 -5.07 -1.21
N ILE A 109 -5.15 -5.74 -1.46
CA ILE A 109 -6.48 -5.27 -0.99
C ILE A 109 -6.92 -6.20 0.12
N GLU A 110 -7.26 -5.60 1.24
CA GLU A 110 -7.88 -6.27 2.38
C GLU A 110 -9.34 -5.83 2.48
N GLU A 111 -10.26 -6.77 2.45
CA GLU A 111 -11.70 -6.62 2.42
C GLU A 111 -12.28 -6.41 1.00
N GLY A 112 -12.82 -7.49 0.44
CA GLY A 112 -13.42 -7.49 -0.90
C GLY A 112 -14.73 -6.71 -1.05
N GLY A 113 -15.29 -6.18 0.05
CA GLY A 113 -16.51 -5.35 0.02
C GLY A 113 -16.35 -4.06 -0.79
N CYS A 114 -15.11 -3.59 -1.00
CA CYS A 114 -14.84 -2.47 -1.92
C CYS A 114 -15.31 -2.75 -3.35
N CYS A 115 -15.39 -4.01 -3.77
CA CYS A 115 -15.89 -4.40 -5.09
C CYS A 115 -17.41 -4.27 -5.22
N LYS A 116 -18.15 -4.08 -4.12
CA LYS A 116 -19.61 -3.86 -4.08
C LYS A 116 -20.40 -4.92 -4.87
N GLY A 117 -19.92 -6.16 -4.88
CA GLY A 117 -20.53 -7.28 -5.64
C GLY A 117 -20.36 -7.19 -7.17
N SER A 118 -19.56 -6.25 -7.68
CA SER A 118 -19.37 -6.04 -9.12
C SER A 118 -18.09 -6.71 -9.63
N LEU A 119 -18.24 -7.67 -10.55
CA LEU A 119 -17.09 -8.25 -11.28
C LEU A 119 -16.36 -7.22 -12.14
N GLY A 120 -17.07 -6.18 -12.62
CA GLY A 120 -16.46 -5.07 -13.36
C GLY A 120 -15.49 -4.31 -12.49
N VAL A 121 -15.89 -3.95 -11.27
CA VAL A 121 -15.01 -3.29 -10.29
C VAL A 121 -13.83 -4.18 -9.95
N LEU A 122 -14.07 -5.46 -9.68
CA LEU A 122 -12.98 -6.41 -9.36
C LEU A 122 -11.91 -6.46 -10.47
N ARG A 123 -12.31 -6.47 -11.75
CA ARG A 123 -11.36 -6.45 -12.87
C ARG A 123 -10.54 -5.15 -12.89
N GLN A 124 -11.16 -4.01 -12.63
CA GLN A 124 -10.45 -2.72 -12.59
C GLN A 124 -9.49 -2.64 -11.39
N MET A 125 -9.86 -3.21 -10.25
CA MET A 125 -8.99 -3.27 -9.08
C MET A 125 -7.82 -4.25 -9.25
N TYR A 126 -7.92 -5.23 -10.15
CA TYR A 126 -6.86 -6.18 -10.43
C TYR A 126 -5.62 -5.53 -11.07
N GLU A 127 -5.80 -4.52 -11.92
CA GLU A 127 -4.67 -3.87 -12.61
C GLU A 127 -3.71 -3.12 -11.68
N PRO A 128 -4.17 -2.29 -10.72
CA PRO A 128 -3.29 -1.57 -9.80
C PRO A 128 -2.71 -2.46 -8.69
N VAL A 129 -3.29 -3.64 -8.44
CA VAL A 129 -2.93 -4.54 -7.34
C VAL A 129 -2.10 -5.69 -7.88
N SER A 130 -0.92 -5.86 -7.31
CA SER A 130 0.04 -6.88 -7.76
C SER A 130 -0.43 -8.31 -7.53
N TYR A 131 -1.32 -8.51 -6.55
CA TYR A 131 -1.83 -9.83 -6.19
C TYR A 131 -3.11 -9.70 -5.37
N THR A 132 -4.17 -10.37 -5.80
CA THR A 132 -5.40 -10.56 -5.02
C THR A 132 -5.41 -11.96 -4.43
N HIS A 133 -5.44 -12.04 -3.14
CA HIS A 133 -5.76 -13.28 -2.44
C HIS A 133 -7.26 -13.49 -2.34
#